data_23cf88f46b82c8513513145c218744dd
#
_entry.id   23cf88f46b82c8513513145c218744dd
#
_cell.length_a   1.000
_cell.length_b   1.000
_cell.length_c   1.000
_cell.angle_alpha   90.00
_cell.angle_beta   90.00
_cell.angle_gamma   90.00
#
_symmetry.space_group_name_H-M   'P 1'
#
loop_
_entity.id
_entity.type
_entity.pdbx_description
1 polymer ?
#
loop_
_entity_poly.entity_id
_entity_poly.type
_entity_poly.pdbx_seq_one_letter_code
_entity_poly.pdbx_strand_id
1 'polypeptide(L)'
;MSTSPAQLGPSTATRWIISLVVGALFLVPLVSTFVYTVRDSRTGTFSWDRWAAVFSPENAAMMKPLWTALGNSLLLAVLTVAIVLLVVAPTMILVNLRFVRLKPFFEFVALLPISIPAIVLVVGLAPMYLPIARALGTGAWTLSFAYGIIVLPFAFRALQASIDAVDMKTLSEAARTLGASWPSVVWRVLAPNLRPGLLSASLISVAVVLGEFTIASLLNRQVLQTALVVVSKSDAYAPAIFTLLALAFCFLLLLTIGLLSRRRTGKAL
;
A
#
# COMPACT_ATOMS: atom_id res chain seq x y z
N MET A 1 -39.19 -2.74 35.26
CA MET A 1 -37.79 -3.24 35.32
C MET A 1 -37.23 -3.20 33.89
N SER A 2 -36.47 -2.17 33.58
CA SER A 2 -35.81 -2.04 32.28
C SER A 2 -34.50 -2.84 32.31
N THR A 3 -34.47 -3.99 31.68
CA THR A 3 -33.24 -4.75 31.46
C THR A 3 -32.41 -3.99 30.43
N SER A 4 -31.35 -3.31 30.86
CA SER A 4 -30.34 -2.76 29.96
C SER A 4 -29.82 -3.87 29.10
N PRO A 5 -29.70 -3.69 27.75
CA PRO A 5 -29.11 -4.70 26.90
C PRO A 5 -27.66 -4.95 27.35
N ALA A 6 -27.35 -6.20 27.70
CA ALA A 6 -26.02 -6.61 28.08
C ALA A 6 -25.02 -6.13 27.03
N GLN A 7 -24.05 -5.32 27.44
CA GLN A 7 -22.97 -4.91 26.54
C GLN A 7 -22.13 -6.14 26.21
N LEU A 8 -22.38 -6.74 25.05
CA LEU A 8 -21.64 -7.91 24.50
C LEU A 8 -20.19 -7.56 24.12
N GLY A 9 -19.75 -6.34 24.36
CA GLY A 9 -18.38 -5.90 24.05
C GLY A 9 -17.41 -6.18 25.21
N PRO A 10 -16.12 -6.45 24.90
CA PRO A 10 -15.10 -6.65 25.92
C PRO A 10 -14.96 -5.42 26.82
N SER A 11 -14.63 -5.64 28.10
CA SER A 11 -14.45 -4.56 29.07
C SER A 11 -13.37 -3.56 28.62
N THR A 12 -13.43 -2.32 29.13
CA THR A 12 -12.42 -1.30 28.79
C THR A 12 -11.00 -1.76 29.16
N ALA A 13 -10.85 -2.46 30.29
CA ALA A 13 -9.58 -3.05 30.69
C ALA A 13 -9.07 -4.09 29.69
N THR A 14 -9.95 -4.99 29.24
CA THR A 14 -9.60 -6.00 28.21
C THR A 14 -9.15 -5.35 26.91
N ARG A 15 -9.84 -4.28 26.46
CA ARG A 15 -9.44 -3.52 25.25
C ARG A 15 -8.05 -2.90 25.40
N TRP A 16 -7.76 -2.29 26.55
CA TRP A 16 -6.44 -1.71 26.81
C TRP A 16 -5.35 -2.76 26.89
N ILE A 17 -5.59 -3.91 27.55
CA ILE A 17 -4.62 -5.00 27.62
C ILE A 17 -4.31 -5.53 26.21
N ILE A 18 -5.35 -5.82 25.42
CA ILE A 18 -5.15 -6.31 24.04
C ILE A 18 -4.38 -5.27 23.21
N SER A 19 -4.77 -3.99 23.28
CA SER A 19 -4.09 -2.92 22.53
C SER A 19 -2.63 -2.76 22.94
N LEU A 20 -2.33 -2.89 24.23
CA LEU A 20 -0.96 -2.78 24.75
C LEU A 20 -0.11 -3.99 24.34
N VAL A 21 -0.65 -5.21 24.45
CA VAL A 21 0.07 -6.42 24.05
C VAL A 21 0.34 -6.42 22.55
N VAL A 22 -0.68 -6.14 21.73
CA VAL A 22 -0.52 -6.06 20.27
C VAL A 22 0.40 -4.91 19.89
N GLY A 23 0.23 -3.74 20.50
CA GLY A 23 1.11 -2.59 20.27
C GLY A 23 2.56 -2.89 20.60
N ALA A 24 2.84 -3.52 21.75
CA ALA A 24 4.19 -3.92 22.13
C ALA A 24 4.79 -4.94 21.14
N LEU A 25 3.99 -5.93 20.71
CA LEU A 25 4.44 -6.92 19.73
C LEU A 25 4.97 -6.29 18.43
N PHE A 26 4.31 -5.22 17.97
CA PHE A 26 4.74 -4.49 16.77
C PHE A 26 5.82 -3.43 17.06
N LEU A 27 5.79 -2.78 18.21
CA LEU A 27 6.75 -1.74 18.55
C LEU A 27 8.13 -2.29 18.92
N VAL A 28 8.20 -3.43 19.61
CA VAL A 28 9.49 -4.02 20.05
C VAL A 28 10.47 -4.23 18.88
N PRO A 29 10.10 -4.86 17.74
CA PRO A 29 11.00 -5.00 16.60
C PRO A 29 11.43 -3.65 16.01
N LEU A 30 10.51 -2.67 15.93
CA LEU A 30 10.81 -1.34 15.39
C LEU A 30 11.79 -0.58 16.28
N VAL A 31 11.55 -0.59 17.59
CA VAL A 31 12.45 0.01 18.58
C VAL A 31 13.81 -0.69 18.57
N SER A 32 13.82 -2.01 18.50
CA SER A 32 15.05 -2.80 18.40
C SER A 32 15.86 -2.42 17.15
N THR A 33 15.21 -2.32 15.99
CA THR A 33 15.86 -1.89 14.75
C THR A 33 16.39 -0.47 14.88
N PHE A 34 15.63 0.45 15.48
CA PHE A 34 16.07 1.82 15.71
C PHE A 34 17.30 1.86 16.64
N VAL A 35 17.24 1.17 17.79
CA VAL A 35 18.37 1.06 18.74
C VAL A 35 19.59 0.48 18.04
N TYR A 36 19.42 -0.54 17.18
CA TYR A 36 20.51 -1.10 16.40
C TYR A 36 21.20 -0.06 15.51
N THR A 37 20.47 0.87 14.93
CA THR A 37 21.06 1.92 14.08
C THR A 37 21.81 3.02 14.83
N VAL A 38 21.46 3.28 16.09
CA VAL A 38 22.05 4.36 16.90
C VAL A 38 23.03 3.87 17.96
N ARG A 39 23.05 2.57 18.30
CA ARG A 39 23.93 2.01 19.31
C ARG A 39 25.22 1.48 18.69
N ASP A 40 26.37 1.92 19.18
CA ASP A 40 27.65 1.33 18.82
C ASP A 40 27.81 -0.02 19.51
N SER A 41 28.08 -1.07 18.72
CA SER A 41 28.22 -2.45 19.22
C SER A 41 29.49 -2.65 20.05
N ARG A 42 30.53 -1.81 19.89
CA ARG A 42 31.82 -1.93 20.57
C ARG A 42 31.84 -1.18 21.89
N THR A 43 31.32 0.06 21.89
CA THR A 43 31.40 0.94 23.08
C THR A 43 30.10 0.93 23.89
N GLY A 44 29.00 0.48 23.30
CA GLY A 44 27.65 0.52 23.89
C GLY A 44 27.05 1.94 23.96
N THR A 45 27.78 2.94 23.47
CA THR A 45 27.33 4.34 23.42
C THR A 45 26.33 4.58 22.32
N PHE A 46 25.47 5.58 22.50
CA PHE A 46 24.54 6.03 21.46
C PHE A 46 25.17 7.12 20.61
N SER A 47 25.14 6.97 19.30
CA SER A 47 25.61 7.96 18.33
C SER A 47 24.67 8.08 17.14
N TRP A 48 24.57 9.29 16.60
CA TRP A 48 23.84 9.60 15.37
C TRP A 48 24.72 9.59 14.13
N ASP A 49 26.01 9.23 14.25
CA ASP A 49 26.98 9.30 13.15
C ASP A 49 26.55 8.48 11.94
N ARG A 50 25.93 7.30 12.17
CA ARG A 50 25.43 6.46 11.08
C ARG A 50 24.29 7.12 10.32
N TRP A 51 23.39 7.80 11.03
CA TRP A 51 22.31 8.57 10.39
C TRP A 51 22.86 9.77 9.63
N ALA A 52 23.81 10.49 10.21
CA ALA A 52 24.51 11.59 9.54
C ALA A 52 25.25 11.09 8.29
N ALA A 53 25.92 9.94 8.37
CA ALA A 53 26.64 9.34 7.26
C ALA A 53 25.75 9.02 6.04
N VAL A 54 24.48 8.63 6.25
CA VAL A 54 23.52 8.36 5.15
C VAL A 54 23.24 9.63 4.33
N PHE A 55 23.30 10.81 4.96
CA PHE A 55 23.02 12.10 4.31
C PHE A 55 24.31 12.90 3.98
N SER A 56 25.48 12.38 4.36
CA SER A 56 26.75 13.03 4.12
C SER A 56 27.14 13.02 2.65
N PRO A 57 27.63 14.15 2.09
CA PRO A 57 28.18 14.21 0.74
C PRO A 57 29.34 13.24 0.50
N GLU A 58 30.14 12.96 1.53
CA GLU A 58 31.30 12.05 1.46
C GLU A 58 30.86 10.62 1.13
N ASN A 59 29.70 10.19 1.62
CA ASN A 59 29.13 8.87 1.40
C ASN A 59 28.11 8.83 0.25
N ALA A 60 27.93 9.93 -0.49
CA ALA A 60 26.92 10.05 -1.53
C ALA A 60 27.02 8.95 -2.59
N ALA A 61 28.25 8.60 -3.02
CA ALA A 61 28.48 7.53 -3.99
C ALA A 61 28.04 6.16 -3.49
N MET A 62 28.28 5.84 -2.21
CA MET A 62 27.89 4.58 -1.56
C MET A 62 26.37 4.52 -1.33
N MET A 63 25.75 5.64 -0.98
CA MET A 63 24.31 5.71 -0.71
C MET A 63 23.46 5.89 -1.96
N LYS A 64 24.03 6.30 -3.10
CA LYS A 64 23.33 6.53 -4.38
C LYS A 64 22.43 5.37 -4.81
N PRO A 65 22.87 4.08 -4.74
CA PRO A 65 21.98 2.95 -5.11
C PRO A 65 20.72 2.88 -4.28
N LEU A 66 20.78 3.18 -2.97
CA LEU A 66 19.62 3.15 -2.07
C LEU A 66 18.68 4.33 -2.37
N TRP A 67 19.19 5.52 -2.58
CA TRP A 67 18.38 6.69 -2.93
C TRP A 67 17.69 6.52 -4.28
N THR A 68 18.42 5.99 -5.28
CA THR A 68 17.84 5.68 -6.59
C THR A 68 16.74 4.62 -6.47
N ALA A 69 16.99 3.57 -5.71
CA ALA A 69 16.04 2.49 -5.50
C ALA A 69 14.79 2.96 -4.72
N LEU A 70 14.95 3.86 -3.75
CA LEU A 70 13.84 4.50 -3.06
C LEU A 70 12.99 5.31 -4.03
N GLY A 71 13.61 6.14 -4.86
CA GLY A 71 12.92 6.91 -5.91
C GLY A 71 12.15 6.01 -6.89
N ASN A 72 12.77 4.91 -7.33
CA ASN A 72 12.13 3.92 -8.19
C ASN A 72 10.91 3.28 -7.51
N SER A 73 11.03 2.92 -6.22
CA SER A 73 9.92 2.32 -5.46
C SER A 73 8.77 3.30 -5.24
N LEU A 74 9.06 4.57 -4.99
CA LEU A 74 8.03 5.60 -4.85
C LEU A 74 7.30 5.85 -6.18
N LEU A 75 8.04 5.95 -7.28
CA LEU A 75 7.45 6.07 -8.63
C LEU A 75 6.56 4.86 -8.94
N LEU A 76 7.07 3.66 -8.66
CA LEU A 76 6.33 2.41 -8.85
C LEU A 76 5.06 2.37 -8.00
N ALA A 77 5.11 2.82 -6.75
CA ALA A 77 3.93 2.92 -5.88
C ALA A 77 2.89 3.89 -6.45
N VAL A 78 3.31 5.07 -6.93
CA VAL A 78 2.40 6.05 -7.55
C VAL A 78 1.73 5.47 -8.79
N LEU A 79 2.49 4.81 -9.68
CA LEU A 79 1.93 4.20 -10.89
C LEU A 79 0.99 3.04 -10.58
N THR A 80 1.33 2.21 -9.59
CA THR A 80 0.45 1.11 -9.16
C THR A 80 -0.84 1.63 -8.54
N VAL A 81 -0.77 2.66 -7.71
CA VAL A 81 -1.96 3.36 -7.18
C VAL A 81 -2.79 3.96 -8.32
N ALA A 82 -2.16 4.56 -9.32
CA ALA A 82 -2.87 5.06 -10.50
C ALA A 82 -3.61 3.95 -11.25
N ILE A 83 -3.01 2.78 -11.43
CA ILE A 83 -3.69 1.60 -12.02
C ILE A 83 -4.91 1.21 -11.16
N VAL A 84 -4.76 1.14 -9.84
CA VAL A 84 -5.87 0.80 -8.94
C VAL A 84 -7.00 1.81 -9.02
N LEU A 85 -6.70 3.10 -9.03
CA LEU A 85 -7.72 4.15 -9.03
C LEU A 85 -8.35 4.40 -10.40
N LEU A 86 -7.59 4.22 -11.50
CA LEU A 86 -8.06 4.54 -12.85
C LEU A 86 -8.56 3.32 -13.63
N VAL A 87 -8.17 2.12 -13.24
CA VAL A 87 -8.60 0.88 -13.91
C VAL A 87 -9.44 0.03 -12.97
N VAL A 88 -8.89 -0.37 -11.81
CA VAL A 88 -9.58 -1.32 -10.91
C VAL A 88 -10.86 -0.71 -10.32
N ALA A 89 -10.78 0.49 -9.76
CA ALA A 89 -11.93 1.11 -9.09
C ALA A 89 -13.09 1.40 -10.06
N PRO A 90 -12.90 2.01 -11.24
CA PRO A 90 -13.97 2.20 -12.22
C PRO A 90 -14.55 0.88 -12.72
N THR A 91 -13.70 -0.15 -12.93
CA THR A 91 -14.15 -1.47 -13.33
C THR A 91 -15.06 -2.09 -12.26
N MET A 92 -14.66 -2.01 -10.98
CA MET A 92 -15.49 -2.49 -9.87
C MET A 92 -16.83 -1.77 -9.77
N ILE A 93 -16.84 -0.44 -9.93
CA ILE A 93 -18.06 0.37 -9.97
C ILE A 93 -18.96 -0.11 -11.12
N LEU A 94 -18.40 -0.29 -12.31
CA LEU A 94 -19.14 -0.73 -13.49
C LEU A 94 -19.73 -2.13 -13.32
N VAL A 95 -18.93 -3.08 -12.80
CA VAL A 95 -19.36 -4.46 -12.52
C VAL A 95 -20.51 -4.47 -11.51
N ASN A 96 -20.41 -3.70 -10.42
CA ASN A 96 -21.46 -3.65 -9.40
C ASN A 96 -22.74 -2.93 -9.86
N LEU A 97 -22.67 -1.98 -10.82
CA LEU A 97 -23.84 -1.26 -11.32
C LEU A 97 -24.49 -1.88 -12.53
N ARG A 98 -23.72 -2.38 -13.49
CA ARG A 98 -24.24 -2.84 -14.78
C ARG A 98 -24.09 -4.34 -15.03
N PHE A 99 -23.03 -4.94 -14.52
CA PHE A 99 -22.66 -6.32 -14.82
C PHE A 99 -22.70 -7.21 -13.57
N VAL A 100 -23.74 -7.07 -12.76
CA VAL A 100 -23.88 -7.78 -11.47
C VAL A 100 -23.74 -9.30 -11.63
N ARG A 101 -24.14 -9.87 -12.77
CA ARG A 101 -23.97 -11.31 -13.07
C ARG A 101 -22.49 -11.72 -13.21
N LEU A 102 -21.60 -10.78 -13.56
CA LEU A 102 -20.16 -11.02 -13.68
C LEU A 102 -19.41 -10.81 -12.35
N LYS A 103 -20.08 -10.30 -11.30
CA LYS A 103 -19.47 -10.03 -9.99
C LYS A 103 -18.72 -11.25 -9.43
N PRO A 104 -19.30 -12.49 -9.38
CA PRO A 104 -18.59 -13.66 -8.85
C PRO A 104 -17.34 -14.02 -9.67
N PHE A 105 -17.42 -13.91 -10.98
CA PHE A 105 -16.29 -14.17 -11.87
C PHE A 105 -15.19 -13.14 -11.67
N PHE A 106 -15.53 -11.87 -11.59
CA PHE A 106 -14.58 -10.79 -11.36
C PHE A 106 -13.91 -10.91 -9.98
N GLU A 107 -14.68 -11.26 -8.94
CA GLU A 107 -14.15 -11.54 -7.60
C GLU A 107 -13.17 -12.71 -7.62
N PHE A 108 -13.51 -13.81 -8.29
CA PHE A 108 -12.62 -14.96 -8.45
C PHE A 108 -11.29 -14.55 -9.12
N VAL A 109 -11.35 -13.85 -10.25
CA VAL A 109 -10.16 -13.40 -10.98
C VAL A 109 -9.32 -12.41 -10.14
N ALA A 110 -9.99 -11.49 -9.44
CA ALA A 110 -9.31 -10.52 -8.59
C ALA A 110 -8.56 -11.16 -7.41
N LEU A 111 -9.03 -12.30 -6.91
CA LEU A 111 -8.42 -13.01 -5.78
C LEU A 111 -7.41 -14.09 -6.20
N LEU A 112 -7.35 -14.46 -7.48
CA LEU A 112 -6.40 -15.46 -7.98
C LEU A 112 -4.94 -15.18 -7.58
N PRO A 113 -4.41 -13.95 -7.69
CA PRO A 113 -3.00 -13.70 -7.42
C PRO A 113 -2.56 -14.05 -6.00
N ILE A 114 -3.44 -13.96 -4.99
CA ILE A 114 -3.10 -14.31 -3.60
C ILE A 114 -3.00 -15.83 -3.40
N SER A 115 -3.62 -16.62 -4.28
CA SER A 115 -3.59 -18.08 -4.23
C SER A 115 -2.36 -18.68 -4.92
N ILE A 116 -1.64 -17.87 -5.69
CA ILE A 116 -0.46 -18.29 -6.45
C ILE A 116 0.80 -17.84 -5.70
N PRO A 117 1.75 -18.74 -5.40
CA PRO A 117 3.03 -18.32 -4.82
C PRO A 117 3.73 -17.27 -5.71
N ALA A 118 4.28 -16.22 -5.10
CA ALA A 118 4.86 -15.08 -5.82
C ALA A 118 5.91 -15.51 -6.87
N ILE A 119 6.74 -16.49 -6.54
CA ILE A 119 7.75 -17.02 -7.47
C ILE A 119 7.09 -17.62 -8.72
N VAL A 120 6.03 -18.42 -8.56
CA VAL A 120 5.30 -19.05 -9.67
C VAL A 120 4.66 -17.98 -10.55
N LEU A 121 4.06 -16.96 -9.91
CA LEU A 121 3.46 -15.83 -10.62
C LEU A 121 4.52 -15.11 -11.48
N VAL A 122 5.70 -14.85 -10.95
CA VAL A 122 6.77 -14.16 -11.68
C VAL A 122 7.29 -14.99 -12.84
N VAL A 123 7.50 -16.29 -12.63
CA VAL A 123 7.93 -17.21 -13.72
C VAL A 123 6.91 -17.20 -14.86
N GLY A 124 5.60 -17.20 -14.53
CA GLY A 124 4.54 -17.08 -15.52
C GLY A 124 4.49 -15.72 -16.23
N LEU A 125 4.82 -14.63 -15.52
CA LEU A 125 4.85 -13.28 -16.08
C LEU A 125 6.14 -12.95 -16.86
N ALA A 126 7.24 -13.62 -16.58
CA ALA A 126 8.55 -13.33 -17.17
C ALA A 126 8.54 -13.29 -18.72
N PRO A 127 7.90 -14.24 -19.44
CA PRO A 127 7.81 -14.16 -20.90
C PRO A 127 7.08 -12.93 -21.41
N MET A 128 6.07 -12.43 -20.66
CA MET A 128 5.32 -11.22 -21.01
C MET A 128 6.15 -9.95 -20.80
N TYR A 129 7.13 -9.99 -19.89
CA TYR A 129 8.02 -8.85 -19.63
C TYR A 129 9.11 -8.67 -20.68
N LEU A 130 9.44 -9.68 -21.48
CA LEU A 130 10.39 -9.54 -22.59
C LEU A 130 9.91 -8.52 -23.64
N PRO A 131 8.70 -8.61 -24.20
CA PRO A 131 8.19 -7.60 -25.14
C PRO A 131 7.98 -6.23 -24.46
N ILE A 132 7.54 -6.18 -23.20
CA ILE A 132 7.42 -4.92 -22.46
C ILE A 132 8.79 -4.25 -22.32
N ALA A 133 9.82 -5.00 -21.95
CA ALA A 133 11.17 -4.48 -21.81
C ALA A 133 11.77 -4.00 -23.16
N ARG A 134 11.42 -4.67 -24.27
CA ARG A 134 11.83 -4.24 -25.61
C ARG A 134 11.12 -2.96 -26.04
N ALA A 135 9.83 -2.81 -25.74
CA ALA A 135 9.02 -1.67 -26.16
C ALA A 135 9.18 -0.44 -25.25
N LEU A 136 9.26 -0.64 -23.94
CA LEU A 136 9.19 0.42 -22.92
C LEU A 136 10.49 0.57 -22.11
N GLY A 137 11.49 -0.28 -22.39
CA GLY A 137 12.76 -0.31 -21.67
C GLY A 137 12.70 -1.11 -20.36
N THR A 138 13.85 -1.13 -19.67
CA THR A 138 14.05 -1.94 -18.45
C THR A 138 13.89 -1.13 -17.16
N GLY A 139 13.24 0.03 -17.22
CA GLY A 139 12.99 0.87 -16.06
C GLY A 139 12.12 0.16 -15.00
N ALA A 140 12.38 0.42 -13.70
CA ALA A 140 11.62 -0.19 -12.62
C ALA A 140 10.11 0.14 -12.69
N TRP A 141 9.75 1.29 -13.26
CA TRP A 141 8.37 1.72 -13.43
C TRP A 141 7.50 0.74 -14.24
N THR A 142 8.10 -0.03 -15.17
CA THR A 142 7.38 -1.04 -15.95
C THR A 142 6.83 -2.18 -15.10
N LEU A 143 7.38 -2.41 -13.91
CA LEU A 143 6.85 -3.38 -12.95
C LEU A 143 5.46 -3.02 -12.42
N SER A 144 4.98 -1.78 -12.62
CA SER A 144 3.65 -1.35 -12.17
C SER A 144 2.52 -2.24 -12.70
N PHE A 145 2.69 -2.86 -13.87
CA PHE A 145 1.72 -3.81 -14.41
C PHE A 145 1.66 -5.10 -13.58
N ALA A 146 2.82 -5.70 -13.22
CA ALA A 146 2.87 -6.88 -12.37
C ALA A 146 2.45 -6.56 -10.93
N TYR A 147 2.84 -5.40 -10.43
CA TYR A 147 2.44 -4.96 -9.09
C TYR A 147 0.96 -4.66 -9.02
N GLY A 148 0.36 -4.15 -10.10
CA GLY A 148 -1.10 -4.04 -10.22
C GLY A 148 -1.81 -5.38 -10.04
N ILE A 149 -1.23 -6.47 -10.56
CA ILE A 149 -1.78 -7.83 -10.38
C ILE A 149 -1.66 -8.30 -8.93
N ILE A 150 -0.49 -8.11 -8.29
CA ILE A 150 -0.29 -8.54 -6.88
C ILE A 150 -1.14 -7.73 -5.92
N VAL A 151 -1.31 -6.44 -6.18
CA VAL A 151 -2.11 -5.53 -5.34
C VAL A 151 -3.60 -5.79 -5.50
N LEU A 152 -4.02 -6.34 -6.65
CA LEU A 152 -5.42 -6.51 -7.01
C LEU A 152 -6.28 -7.17 -5.92
N PRO A 153 -5.89 -8.29 -5.26
CA PRO A 153 -6.69 -8.90 -4.21
C PRO A 153 -6.96 -7.95 -3.02
N PHE A 154 -5.95 -7.23 -2.61
CA PHE A 154 -6.03 -6.31 -1.46
C PHE A 154 -6.84 -5.07 -1.80
N ALA A 155 -6.59 -4.46 -2.96
CA ALA A 155 -7.34 -3.31 -3.45
C ALA A 155 -8.82 -3.68 -3.69
N PHE A 156 -9.08 -4.86 -4.27
CA PHE A 156 -10.42 -5.38 -4.46
C PHE A 156 -11.18 -5.47 -3.15
N ARG A 157 -10.61 -6.11 -2.11
CA ARG A 157 -11.26 -6.23 -0.79
C ARG A 157 -11.56 -4.89 -0.15
N ALA A 158 -10.61 -3.96 -0.19
CA ALA A 158 -10.79 -2.62 0.37
C ALA A 158 -11.89 -1.82 -0.35
N LEU A 159 -11.91 -1.88 -1.67
CA LEU A 159 -12.93 -1.23 -2.50
C LEU A 159 -14.29 -1.89 -2.34
N GLN A 160 -14.37 -3.22 -2.37
CA GLN A 160 -15.62 -3.96 -2.24
C GLN A 160 -16.32 -3.68 -0.91
N ALA A 161 -15.56 -3.65 0.20
CA ALA A 161 -16.11 -3.28 1.50
C ALA A 161 -16.75 -1.88 1.51
N SER A 162 -16.17 -0.93 0.78
CA SER A 162 -16.74 0.42 0.65
C SER A 162 -17.94 0.46 -0.29
N ILE A 163 -17.91 -0.34 -1.37
CA ILE A 163 -19.01 -0.48 -2.32
C ILE A 163 -20.24 -1.09 -1.64
N ASP A 164 -20.05 -2.14 -0.84
CA ASP A 164 -21.14 -2.83 -0.15
C ASP A 164 -21.76 -1.96 0.98
N ALA A 165 -21.04 -0.95 1.48
CA ALA A 165 -21.54 0.00 2.47
C ALA A 165 -22.36 1.16 1.87
N VAL A 166 -22.41 1.29 0.53
CA VAL A 166 -23.06 2.41 -0.17
C VAL A 166 -24.10 1.88 -1.15
N ASP A 167 -25.34 2.39 -1.11
CA ASP A 167 -26.33 2.12 -2.14
C ASP A 167 -26.03 2.90 -3.43
N MET A 168 -25.03 2.37 -4.18
CA MET A 168 -24.57 3.01 -5.41
C MET A 168 -25.66 3.05 -6.48
N LYS A 169 -26.58 2.09 -6.49
CA LYS A 169 -27.66 2.01 -7.48
C LYS A 169 -28.59 3.20 -7.31
N THR A 170 -29.16 3.39 -6.13
CA THR A 170 -30.06 4.51 -5.83
C THR A 170 -29.38 5.86 -6.06
N LEU A 171 -28.12 6.03 -5.63
CA LEU A 171 -27.37 7.26 -5.84
C LEU A 171 -27.15 7.57 -7.34
N SER A 172 -26.84 6.54 -8.13
CA SER A 172 -26.61 6.72 -9.57
C SER A 172 -27.92 7.00 -10.32
N GLU A 173 -29.01 6.35 -9.97
CA GLU A 173 -30.35 6.58 -10.55
C GLU A 173 -30.83 7.99 -10.22
N ALA A 174 -30.76 8.43 -8.98
CA ALA A 174 -31.12 9.77 -8.55
C ALA A 174 -30.31 10.87 -9.29
N ALA A 175 -28.99 10.68 -9.41
CA ALA A 175 -28.17 11.61 -10.17
C ALA A 175 -28.52 11.64 -11.66
N ARG A 176 -28.86 10.50 -12.24
CA ARG A 176 -29.26 10.37 -13.66
C ARG A 176 -30.63 11.03 -13.93
N THR A 177 -31.58 10.91 -13.01
CA THR A 177 -32.89 11.59 -13.14
C THR A 177 -32.75 13.10 -13.10
N LEU A 178 -31.72 13.61 -12.40
CA LEU A 178 -31.34 15.04 -12.41
C LEU A 178 -30.52 15.46 -13.64
N GLY A 179 -30.37 14.59 -14.64
CA GLY A 179 -29.68 14.90 -15.90
C GLY A 179 -28.15 14.73 -15.87
N ALA A 180 -27.57 14.17 -14.79
CA ALA A 180 -26.12 13.98 -14.72
C ALA A 180 -25.63 12.97 -15.78
N SER A 181 -24.51 13.26 -16.45
CA SER A 181 -23.82 12.32 -17.34
C SER A 181 -23.11 11.21 -16.54
N TRP A 182 -22.82 10.06 -17.15
CA TRP A 182 -22.12 8.95 -16.47
C TRP A 182 -20.78 9.34 -15.84
N PRO A 183 -19.89 10.09 -16.55
CA PRO A 183 -18.66 10.58 -15.91
C PRO A 183 -18.95 11.45 -14.69
N SER A 184 -19.97 12.31 -14.73
CA SER A 184 -20.39 13.13 -13.59
C SER A 184 -20.87 12.28 -12.42
N VAL A 185 -21.67 11.23 -12.67
CA VAL A 185 -22.11 10.28 -11.64
C VAL A 185 -20.91 9.61 -10.97
N VAL A 186 -19.96 9.10 -11.75
CA VAL A 186 -18.79 8.42 -11.21
C VAL A 186 -17.93 9.37 -10.36
N TRP A 187 -17.56 10.54 -10.91
CA TRP A 187 -16.59 11.42 -10.26
C TRP A 187 -17.18 12.33 -9.19
N ARG A 188 -18.44 12.77 -9.34
CA ARG A 188 -19.06 13.73 -8.41
C ARG A 188 -20.00 13.10 -7.40
N VAL A 189 -20.49 11.89 -7.65
CA VAL A 189 -21.42 11.20 -6.76
C VAL A 189 -20.79 9.96 -6.15
N LEU A 190 -20.35 9.00 -6.96
CA LEU A 190 -19.87 7.72 -6.45
C LEU A 190 -18.47 7.81 -5.83
N ALA A 191 -17.49 8.40 -6.51
CA ALA A 191 -16.13 8.49 -6.00
C ALA A 191 -16.02 9.20 -4.64
N PRO A 192 -16.75 10.31 -4.36
CA PRO A 192 -16.75 10.90 -3.03
C PRO A 192 -17.32 9.99 -1.93
N ASN A 193 -18.35 9.18 -2.25
CA ASN A 193 -18.95 8.24 -1.31
C ASN A 193 -18.06 7.00 -1.09
N LEU A 194 -17.25 6.63 -2.07
CA LEU A 194 -16.30 5.52 -2.01
C LEU A 194 -14.90 5.93 -1.51
N ARG A 195 -14.71 7.19 -1.07
CA ARG A 195 -13.41 7.67 -0.59
C ARG A 195 -12.74 6.77 0.43
N PRO A 196 -13.42 6.23 1.46
CA PRO A 196 -12.77 5.35 2.43
C PRO A 196 -12.14 4.13 1.75
N GLY A 197 -12.84 3.49 0.83
CA GLY A 197 -12.34 2.35 0.05
C GLY A 197 -11.20 2.73 -0.89
N LEU A 198 -11.33 3.85 -1.62
CA LEU A 198 -10.30 4.34 -2.53
C LEU A 198 -9.00 4.66 -1.78
N LEU A 199 -9.10 5.34 -0.62
CA LEU A 199 -7.94 5.65 0.21
C LEU A 199 -7.31 4.39 0.80
N SER A 200 -8.12 3.46 1.34
CA SER A 200 -7.61 2.19 1.86
C SER A 200 -6.91 1.36 0.79
N ALA A 201 -7.51 1.24 -0.41
CA ALA A 201 -6.91 0.55 -1.54
C ALA A 201 -5.58 1.18 -1.95
N SER A 202 -5.52 2.52 -2.01
CA SER A 202 -4.28 3.25 -2.34
C SER A 202 -3.18 3.01 -1.30
N LEU A 203 -3.50 3.08 -0.01
CA LEU A 203 -2.54 2.89 1.08
C LEU A 203 -2.00 1.46 1.12
N ILE A 204 -2.89 0.47 0.98
CA ILE A 204 -2.48 -0.94 0.91
C ILE A 204 -1.59 -1.16 -0.32
N SER A 205 -1.91 -0.53 -1.46
CA SER A 205 -1.08 -0.60 -2.67
C SER A 205 0.33 -0.08 -2.42
N VAL A 206 0.48 1.08 -1.77
CA VAL A 206 1.80 1.64 -1.41
C VAL A 206 2.56 0.67 -0.49
N ALA A 207 1.90 0.14 0.55
CA ALA A 207 2.54 -0.78 1.49
C ALA A 207 3.02 -2.07 0.80
N VAL A 208 2.20 -2.67 -0.07
CA VAL A 208 2.56 -3.87 -0.84
C VAL A 208 3.72 -3.59 -1.78
N VAL A 209 3.69 -2.46 -2.52
CA VAL A 209 4.76 -2.09 -3.46
C VAL A 209 6.09 -1.87 -2.74
N LEU A 210 6.09 -1.17 -1.60
CA LEU A 210 7.31 -0.91 -0.85
C LEU A 210 7.87 -2.15 -0.16
N GLY A 211 7.02 -3.15 0.15
CA GLY A 211 7.43 -4.40 0.77
C GLY A 211 7.78 -5.53 -0.21
N GLU A 212 7.49 -5.36 -1.51
CA GLU A 212 7.66 -6.43 -2.49
C GLU A 212 9.11 -6.54 -2.95
N PHE A 213 9.65 -7.76 -2.85
CA PHE A 213 11.02 -8.12 -3.23
C PHE A 213 11.07 -9.08 -4.42
N THR A 214 10.16 -10.05 -4.45
CA THR A 214 10.29 -11.25 -5.28
C THR A 214 10.25 -10.96 -6.78
N ILE A 215 9.28 -10.16 -7.23
CA ILE A 215 9.14 -9.79 -8.65
C ILE A 215 10.32 -8.96 -9.10
N ALA A 216 10.66 -7.92 -8.31
CA ALA A 216 11.76 -7.04 -8.67
C ALA A 216 13.10 -7.78 -8.73
N SER A 217 13.34 -8.70 -7.78
CA SER A 217 14.55 -9.51 -7.73
C SER A 217 14.64 -10.45 -8.92
N LEU A 218 13.58 -11.21 -9.21
CA LEU A 218 13.59 -12.19 -10.31
C LEU A 218 13.61 -11.55 -11.71
N LEU A 219 13.03 -10.36 -11.86
CA LEU A 219 13.09 -9.59 -13.10
C LEU A 219 14.29 -8.62 -13.15
N ASN A 220 15.22 -8.73 -12.20
CA ASN A 220 16.44 -7.92 -12.09
C ASN A 220 16.16 -6.42 -12.20
N ARG A 221 15.27 -5.90 -11.35
CA ARG A 221 14.93 -4.48 -11.26
C ARG A 221 15.38 -3.88 -9.94
N GLN A 222 15.95 -2.68 -10.03
CA GLN A 222 16.42 -1.96 -8.84
C GLN A 222 15.26 -1.21 -8.18
N VAL A 223 14.77 -1.77 -7.09
CA VAL A 223 13.78 -1.18 -6.17
C VAL A 223 14.33 -1.19 -4.76
N LEU A 224 13.66 -0.53 -3.81
CA LEU A 224 14.15 -0.40 -2.44
C LEU A 224 14.55 -1.75 -1.84
N GLN A 225 13.68 -2.75 -1.91
CA GLN A 225 13.93 -4.07 -1.30
C GLN A 225 15.13 -4.79 -1.91
N THR A 226 15.31 -4.74 -3.23
CA THR A 226 16.48 -5.35 -3.88
C THR A 226 17.77 -4.62 -3.54
N ALA A 227 17.75 -3.30 -3.44
CA ALA A 227 18.91 -2.50 -3.05
C ALA A 227 19.30 -2.73 -1.58
N LEU A 228 18.31 -2.84 -0.68
CA LEU A 228 18.55 -3.17 0.73
C LEU A 228 19.31 -4.50 0.87
N VAL A 229 18.90 -5.53 0.14
CA VAL A 229 19.57 -6.85 0.15
C VAL A 229 21.01 -6.77 -0.41
N VAL A 230 21.23 -5.99 -1.45
CA VAL A 230 22.58 -5.82 -2.04
C VAL A 230 23.51 -5.09 -1.07
N VAL A 231 23.06 -3.96 -0.54
CA VAL A 231 23.87 -3.10 0.35
C VAL A 231 24.10 -3.79 1.71
N SER A 232 23.18 -4.60 2.21
CA SER A 232 23.35 -5.32 3.49
C SER A 232 24.56 -6.27 3.53
N LYS A 233 25.11 -6.62 2.36
CA LYS A 233 26.34 -7.44 2.26
C LYS A 233 27.61 -6.65 2.59
N SER A 234 27.59 -5.34 2.44
CA SER A 234 28.74 -4.44 2.71
C SER A 234 28.51 -3.53 3.92
N ASP A 235 27.28 -3.10 4.12
CA ASP A 235 26.85 -2.25 5.25
C ASP A 235 25.54 -2.76 5.81
N ALA A 236 25.54 -3.17 7.06
CA ALA A 236 24.36 -3.69 7.75
C ALA A 236 23.46 -2.57 8.32
N TYR A 237 23.99 -1.35 8.51
CA TYR A 237 23.28 -0.26 9.16
C TYR A 237 22.47 0.61 8.18
N ALA A 238 23.03 0.93 7.01
CA ALA A 238 22.35 1.73 6.00
C ALA A 238 21.01 1.11 5.57
N PRO A 239 20.88 -0.20 5.26
CA PRO A 239 19.60 -0.83 4.98
C PRO A 239 18.58 -0.73 6.11
N ALA A 240 19.02 -0.85 7.37
CA ALA A 240 18.15 -0.71 8.53
C ALA A 240 17.60 0.73 8.64
N ILE A 241 18.43 1.73 8.40
CA ILE A 241 18.03 3.15 8.38
C ILE A 241 17.02 3.40 7.26
N PHE A 242 17.29 2.93 6.03
CA PHE A 242 16.35 3.10 4.91
C PHE A 242 15.03 2.36 5.13
N THR A 243 15.05 1.20 5.80
CA THR A 243 13.83 0.49 6.19
C THR A 243 13.00 1.32 7.17
N LEU A 244 13.64 1.92 8.20
CA LEU A 244 12.96 2.81 9.14
C LEU A 244 12.40 4.07 8.45
N LEU A 245 13.15 4.66 7.52
CA LEU A 245 12.67 5.79 6.71
C LEU A 245 11.45 5.43 5.86
N ALA A 246 11.46 4.26 5.21
CA ALA A 246 10.33 3.79 4.43
C ALA A 246 9.09 3.53 5.30
N LEU A 247 9.27 2.92 6.49
CA LEU A 247 8.19 2.70 7.45
C LEU A 247 7.65 4.02 8.00
N ALA A 248 8.54 4.98 8.35
CA ALA A 248 8.14 6.31 8.78
C ALA A 248 7.36 7.04 7.69
N PHE A 249 7.79 6.96 6.44
CA PHE A 249 7.08 7.50 5.28
C PHE A 249 5.67 6.91 5.16
N CYS A 250 5.54 5.57 5.19
CA CYS A 250 4.23 4.90 5.15
C CYS A 250 3.34 5.32 6.31
N PHE A 251 3.89 5.41 7.52
CA PHE A 251 3.15 5.82 8.72
C PHE A 251 2.67 7.27 8.61
N LEU A 252 3.53 8.20 8.20
CA LEU A 252 3.16 9.60 7.98
C LEU A 252 2.11 9.75 6.90
N LEU A 253 2.21 8.98 5.83
CA LEU A 253 1.22 8.96 4.75
C LEU A 253 -0.14 8.47 5.25
N LEU A 254 -0.17 7.39 6.04
CA LEU A 254 -1.37 6.89 6.70
C LEU A 254 -1.98 7.94 7.63
N LEU A 255 -1.15 8.57 8.44
CA LEU A 255 -1.58 9.56 9.44
C LEU A 255 -2.16 10.81 8.76
N THR A 256 -1.49 11.33 7.74
CA THR A 256 -1.95 12.52 6.98
C THR A 256 -3.29 12.24 6.30
N ILE A 257 -3.44 11.11 5.64
CA ILE A 257 -4.70 10.73 4.98
C ILE A 257 -5.81 10.51 6.02
N GLY A 258 -5.51 9.85 7.13
CA GLY A 258 -6.46 9.63 8.22
C GLY A 258 -6.97 10.96 8.85
N LEU A 259 -6.07 11.91 9.05
CA LEU A 259 -6.42 13.24 9.58
C LEU A 259 -7.24 14.06 8.59
N LEU A 260 -6.88 14.05 7.29
CA LEU A 260 -7.63 14.75 6.24
C LEU A 260 -9.04 14.16 6.04
N SER A 261 -9.18 12.86 6.18
CA SER A 261 -10.49 12.19 6.11
C SER A 261 -11.41 12.62 7.25
N ARG A 262 -10.91 12.68 8.49
CA ARG A 262 -11.70 13.08 9.68
C ARG A 262 -12.20 14.52 9.61
N ARG A 263 -11.39 15.47 9.12
CA ARG A 263 -11.77 16.91 9.06
C ARG A 263 -12.96 17.19 8.14
N ARG A 264 -13.28 16.31 7.19
CA ARG A 264 -14.40 16.50 6.26
C ARG A 264 -15.71 15.90 6.74
N THR A 265 -15.67 14.87 7.60
CA THR A 265 -16.87 14.28 8.20
C THR A 265 -17.47 15.19 9.29
N GLY A 266 -16.66 16.00 9.97
CA GLY A 266 -17.09 16.94 11.00
C GLY A 266 -17.65 18.28 10.50
N LYS A 267 -17.68 18.53 9.16
CA LYS A 267 -18.28 19.74 8.56
C LYS A 267 -19.65 19.49 7.90
N ALA A 268 -20.18 18.27 7.98
CA ALA A 268 -21.45 17.86 7.37
C ALA A 268 -22.53 17.56 8.43
N LEU A 269 -22.34 18.02 9.66
CA LEU A 269 -23.33 18.15 10.76
C LEU A 269 -23.40 19.62 11.12
#